data_a036d04dbba43c293659773da4d46c4e
#
_entry.id   a036d04dbba43c293659773da4d46c4e
#
_cell.length_a   1.000
_cell.length_b   1.000
_cell.length_c   1.000
_cell.angle_alpha   90.00
_cell.angle_beta   90.00
_cell.angle_gamma   90.00
#
_symmetry.space_group_name_H-M   'P 1'
#
loop_
_entity.id
_entity.type
_entity.pdbx_description
1 polymer ?
#
loop_
_entity_poly.entity_id
_entity_poly.type
_entity_poly.pdbx_seq_one_letter_code
_entity_poly.pdbx_strand_id
1 'polypeptide(L)'
;RIEQLLNKDEILELYLNKIYLGYRAYGVGAAAQVYFGKPIDQLTLSEMAVIAGLPKAPSTFNPLYSMDRATARRNVVLSRMLSEGYITQAQYDEARSEPIDASYHAPKIAFSAPYLSEMVRQEMVNRYGEQAYEDGYRVYTTITRKNQQAAQQAVRNNVLDYDMRHGYRGPASVLWKVGETPWETKKIIDSLKRQSGYGPLFPAVVTSANAQEAVALLANGDSVSLTMDGVRWARRFISDTQQGATPRKVNDVVQAGQQIWVRKVGDSWWLSQVPDVNSALVSINPQNG
;
A
#
# COMPACT_ATOMS: atom_id res chain seq x y z
N ARG A 1 -2.08 43.36 4.01
CA ARG A 1 -3.52 42.98 4.16
C ARG A 1 -3.74 41.95 5.25
N ILE A 2 -2.91 40.88 5.35
CA ILE A 2 -3.06 39.85 6.39
C ILE A 2 -2.85 40.44 7.79
N GLU A 3 -1.81 41.23 8.00
CA GLU A 3 -1.50 41.90 9.27
C GLU A 3 -2.56 42.95 9.72
N GLN A 4 -3.52 43.27 8.89
CA GLN A 4 -4.68 44.10 9.24
C GLN A 4 -5.85 43.29 9.81
N LEU A 5 -5.84 41.96 9.59
CA LEU A 5 -6.92 41.06 9.97
C LEU A 5 -6.51 40.09 11.09
N LEU A 6 -5.22 39.76 11.15
CA LEU A 6 -4.67 38.75 12.05
C LEU A 6 -3.46 39.33 12.81
N ASN A 7 -3.31 38.92 14.06
CA ASN A 7 -2.09 39.17 14.83
C ASN A 7 -0.94 38.26 14.37
N LYS A 8 0.28 38.48 14.85
CA LYS A 8 1.48 37.73 14.41
C LYS A 8 1.41 36.25 14.77
N ASP A 9 0.82 35.91 15.92
CA ASP A 9 0.70 34.50 16.37
C ASP A 9 -0.30 33.74 15.50
N GLU A 10 -1.42 34.36 15.14
CA GLU A 10 -2.41 33.80 14.21
C GLU A 10 -1.82 33.60 12.80
N ILE A 11 -1.01 34.54 12.32
CA ILE A 11 -0.31 34.42 11.05
C ILE A 11 0.69 33.26 11.09
N LEU A 12 1.45 33.12 12.17
CA LEU A 12 2.41 32.04 12.36
C LEU A 12 1.70 30.68 12.45
N GLU A 13 0.60 30.61 13.20
CA GLU A 13 -0.23 29.42 13.31
C GLU A 13 -0.75 28.96 11.95
N LEU A 14 -1.33 29.87 11.16
CA LEU A 14 -1.79 29.60 9.80
C LEU A 14 -0.65 29.12 8.90
N TYR A 15 0.50 29.79 8.96
CA TYR A 15 1.68 29.38 8.20
C TYR A 15 2.13 27.97 8.56
N LEU A 16 2.31 27.68 9.85
CA LEU A 16 2.76 26.36 10.33
C LEU A 16 1.77 25.24 10.02
N ASN A 17 0.47 25.55 9.94
CA ASN A 17 -0.58 24.57 9.64
C ASN A 17 -0.82 24.35 8.12
N LYS A 18 -0.39 25.29 7.26
CA LYS A 18 -0.69 25.23 5.81
C LYS A 18 0.53 24.97 4.92
N ILE A 19 1.74 25.20 5.42
CA ILE A 19 2.96 25.08 4.61
C ILE A 19 3.17 23.65 4.13
N TYR A 20 3.52 23.50 2.85
CA TYR A 20 3.90 22.21 2.27
C TYR A 20 5.31 21.81 2.72
N LEU A 21 5.46 20.62 3.27
CA LEU A 21 6.71 20.10 3.84
C LEU A 21 7.21 18.80 3.19
N GLY A 22 6.70 18.48 2.00
CA GLY A 22 7.05 17.26 1.26
C GLY A 22 6.16 16.07 1.58
N TYR A 23 6.20 15.00 0.78
CA TYR A 23 5.44 13.76 0.95
C TYR A 23 3.94 13.97 1.30
N ARG A 24 3.31 14.97 0.68
CA ARG A 24 1.91 15.37 0.93
C ARG A 24 1.65 15.84 2.37
N ALA A 25 2.68 16.19 3.12
CA ALA A 25 2.54 16.79 4.44
C ALA A 25 2.31 18.30 4.29
N TYR A 26 1.12 18.76 4.66
CA TYR A 26 0.75 20.14 4.79
C TYR A 26 0.66 20.47 6.28
N GLY A 27 1.50 21.39 6.72
CA GLY A 27 1.68 21.76 8.12
C GLY A 27 2.65 20.88 8.89
N VAL A 28 3.18 21.47 10.00
CA VAL A 28 4.21 20.83 10.84
C VAL A 28 3.71 19.57 11.53
N GLY A 29 2.42 19.52 11.91
CA GLY A 29 1.82 18.33 12.52
C GLY A 29 1.76 17.16 11.56
N ALA A 30 1.39 17.41 10.29
CA ALA A 30 1.39 16.38 9.27
C ALA A 30 2.83 15.90 8.96
N ALA A 31 3.81 16.81 8.95
CA ALA A 31 5.21 16.47 8.76
C ALA A 31 5.76 15.62 9.92
N ALA A 32 5.42 15.93 11.16
CA ALA A 32 5.78 15.13 12.33
C ALA A 32 5.29 13.68 12.20
N GLN A 33 4.04 13.51 11.79
CA GLN A 33 3.45 12.18 11.55
C GLN A 33 4.11 11.48 10.37
N VAL A 34 4.29 12.16 9.23
CA VAL A 34 4.82 11.56 7.99
C VAL A 34 6.26 11.12 8.15
N TYR A 35 7.12 11.92 8.77
CA TYR A 35 8.56 11.64 8.88
C TYR A 35 8.95 10.83 10.11
N PHE A 36 8.27 11.04 11.24
CA PHE A 36 8.65 10.46 12.53
C PHE A 36 7.56 9.60 13.19
N GLY A 37 6.32 9.61 12.67
CA GLY A 37 5.20 8.85 13.26
C GLY A 37 4.78 9.31 14.64
N LYS A 38 5.10 10.56 15.01
CA LYS A 38 4.90 11.16 16.33
C LYS A 38 4.04 12.41 16.24
N PRO A 39 3.26 12.75 17.27
CA PRO A 39 2.69 14.08 17.41
C PRO A 39 3.79 15.11 17.73
N ILE A 40 3.51 16.39 17.50
CA ILE A 40 4.51 17.48 17.61
C ILE A 40 5.14 17.56 19.00
N ASP A 41 4.36 17.36 20.05
CA ASP A 41 4.78 17.42 21.45
C ASP A 41 5.73 16.29 21.88
N GLN A 42 5.90 15.26 21.06
CA GLN A 42 6.82 14.15 21.29
C GLN A 42 8.09 14.21 20.43
N LEU A 43 8.23 15.25 19.60
CA LEU A 43 9.43 15.43 18.80
C LEU A 43 10.63 15.83 19.65
N THR A 44 11.81 15.28 19.32
CA THR A 44 13.08 15.77 19.88
C THR A 44 13.47 17.12 19.25
N LEU A 45 14.40 17.81 19.84
CA LEU A 45 14.93 19.07 19.30
C LEU A 45 15.55 18.85 17.91
N SER A 46 16.22 17.73 17.70
CA SER A 46 16.77 17.31 16.41
C SER A 46 15.67 17.16 15.36
N GLU A 47 14.61 16.42 15.69
CA GLU A 47 13.45 16.18 14.79
C GLU A 47 12.71 17.50 14.47
N MET A 48 12.51 18.37 15.46
CA MET A 48 11.93 19.70 15.25
C MET A 48 12.78 20.55 14.30
N ALA A 49 14.11 20.50 14.44
CA ALA A 49 15.02 21.24 13.57
C ALA A 49 15.05 20.69 12.13
N VAL A 50 14.85 19.37 11.93
CA VAL A 50 14.64 18.78 10.60
C VAL A 50 13.40 19.38 9.96
N ILE A 51 12.25 19.33 10.64
CA ILE A 51 10.98 19.88 10.11
C ILE A 51 11.11 21.37 9.81
N ALA A 52 11.69 22.17 10.71
CA ALA A 52 11.93 23.60 10.52
C ALA A 52 12.88 23.91 9.34
N GLY A 53 13.70 22.93 8.95
CA GLY A 53 14.57 23.03 7.78
C GLY A 53 13.87 22.84 6.43
N LEU A 54 12.72 22.15 6.39
CA LEU A 54 12.00 21.75 5.18
C LEU A 54 11.43 22.92 4.35
N PRO A 55 10.91 24.01 4.92
CA PRO A 55 10.32 25.10 4.12
C PRO A 55 11.21 25.65 3.02
N LYS A 56 12.53 25.58 3.18
CA LYS A 56 13.49 26.07 2.17
C LYS A 56 13.39 25.30 0.84
N ALA A 57 13.28 23.97 0.89
CA ALA A 57 13.11 23.11 -0.29
C ALA A 57 12.64 21.70 0.18
N PRO A 58 11.33 21.48 0.36
CA PRO A 58 10.79 20.27 0.95
C PRO A 58 11.13 18.97 0.19
N SER A 59 11.23 19.06 -1.12
CA SER A 59 11.60 17.90 -1.96
C SER A 59 13.10 17.57 -1.89
N THR A 60 13.96 18.52 -1.49
CA THR A 60 15.42 18.35 -1.51
C THR A 60 15.99 18.03 -0.13
N PHE A 61 15.43 18.65 0.92
CA PHE A 61 15.95 18.58 2.29
C PHE A 61 15.21 17.59 3.18
N ASN A 62 14.23 16.84 2.65
CA ASN A 62 13.57 15.85 3.48
C ASN A 62 14.43 14.58 3.66
N PRO A 63 14.38 13.98 4.85
CA PRO A 63 15.23 12.86 5.23
C PRO A 63 14.95 11.57 4.44
N LEU A 64 13.75 11.41 3.86
CA LEU A 64 13.39 10.25 3.07
C LEU A 64 13.98 10.30 1.64
N TYR A 65 14.34 11.48 1.18
CA TYR A 65 15.02 11.66 -0.11
C TYR A 65 16.53 11.64 0.02
N SER A 66 17.09 12.40 0.98
CA SER A 66 18.52 12.46 1.23
C SER A 66 18.81 12.77 2.69
N MET A 67 19.29 11.77 3.41
CA MET A 67 19.67 11.88 4.81
C MET A 67 20.80 12.92 5.02
N ASP A 68 21.79 12.92 4.13
CA ASP A 68 22.94 13.84 4.23
C ASP A 68 22.50 15.30 4.11
N ARG A 69 21.62 15.58 3.13
CA ARG A 69 21.09 16.96 2.94
C ARG A 69 20.17 17.38 4.08
N ALA A 70 19.35 16.47 4.60
CA ALA A 70 18.51 16.72 5.75
C ALA A 70 19.35 17.02 7.00
N THR A 71 20.40 16.23 7.26
CA THR A 71 21.36 16.42 8.36
C THR A 71 22.08 17.76 8.25
N ALA A 72 22.61 18.10 7.07
CA ALA A 72 23.26 19.39 6.85
C ALA A 72 22.29 20.55 7.11
N ARG A 73 21.05 20.46 6.61
CA ARG A 73 20.03 21.49 6.81
C ARG A 73 19.58 21.61 8.26
N ARG A 74 19.37 20.50 8.98
CA ARG A 74 19.12 20.46 10.41
C ARG A 74 20.20 21.21 11.20
N ASN A 75 21.47 20.91 10.89
CA ASN A 75 22.60 21.55 11.58
C ASN A 75 22.66 23.06 11.38
N VAL A 76 22.24 23.57 10.20
CA VAL A 76 22.08 25.01 9.95
C VAL A 76 20.99 25.60 10.84
N VAL A 77 19.83 24.91 10.99
CA VAL A 77 18.72 25.36 11.86
C VAL A 77 19.20 25.41 13.33
N LEU A 78 19.81 24.32 13.83
CA LEU A 78 20.32 24.25 15.19
C LEU A 78 21.36 25.34 15.47
N SER A 79 22.28 25.60 14.52
CA SER A 79 23.27 26.68 14.65
C SER A 79 22.62 28.07 14.75
N ARG A 80 21.53 28.30 14.02
CA ARG A 80 20.77 29.55 14.13
C ARG A 80 20.04 29.66 15.44
N MET A 81 19.41 28.57 15.91
CA MET A 81 18.74 28.55 17.22
C MET A 81 19.73 28.87 18.36
N LEU A 82 20.97 28.35 18.28
CA LEU A 82 22.03 28.67 19.25
C LEU A 82 22.46 30.13 19.16
N SER A 83 22.73 30.64 17.95
CA SER A 83 23.19 32.03 17.76
C SER A 83 22.17 33.08 18.20
N GLU A 84 20.87 32.75 18.09
CA GLU A 84 19.76 33.63 18.54
C GLU A 84 19.36 33.38 20.00
N GLY A 85 20.04 32.49 20.71
CA GLY A 85 19.82 32.23 22.13
C GLY A 85 18.58 31.38 22.47
N TYR A 86 17.95 30.73 21.50
CA TYR A 86 16.81 29.85 21.72
C TYR A 86 17.17 28.52 22.36
N ILE A 87 18.41 28.06 22.19
CA ILE A 87 18.93 26.83 22.78
C ILE A 87 20.31 27.07 23.40
N THR A 88 20.66 26.28 24.39
CA THR A 88 21.99 26.29 25.01
C THR A 88 23.00 25.51 24.15
N GLN A 89 24.32 25.71 24.43
CA GLN A 89 25.39 24.94 23.78
C GLN A 89 25.21 23.42 24.01
N ALA A 90 24.85 23.01 25.23
CA ALA A 90 24.63 21.59 25.55
C ALA A 90 23.48 20.99 24.72
N GLN A 91 22.36 21.69 24.58
CA GLN A 91 21.21 21.26 23.74
C GLN A 91 21.58 21.19 22.26
N TYR A 92 22.40 22.13 21.79
CA TYR A 92 22.92 22.12 20.41
C TYR A 92 23.78 20.89 20.14
N ASP A 93 24.75 20.59 21.05
CA ASP A 93 25.67 19.48 20.88
C ASP A 93 24.92 18.12 20.94
N GLU A 94 23.97 17.98 21.86
CA GLU A 94 23.09 16.80 21.96
C GLU A 94 22.28 16.61 20.66
N ALA A 95 21.49 17.62 20.26
CA ALA A 95 20.63 17.52 19.08
C ALA A 95 21.41 17.33 17.77
N ARG A 96 22.61 17.88 17.68
CA ARG A 96 23.49 17.70 16.51
C ARG A 96 24.05 16.29 16.44
N SER A 97 24.35 15.66 17.56
CA SER A 97 24.88 14.29 17.62
C SER A 97 23.81 13.22 17.44
N GLU A 98 22.55 13.57 17.68
CA GLU A 98 21.41 12.66 17.54
C GLU A 98 21.23 12.22 16.08
N PRO A 99 21.16 10.89 15.81
CA PRO A 99 20.88 10.39 14.47
C PRO A 99 19.44 10.74 14.08
N ILE A 100 19.22 11.07 12.81
CA ILE A 100 17.87 11.30 12.29
C ILE A 100 17.26 9.92 11.99
N ASP A 101 16.30 9.49 12.82
CA ASP A 101 15.53 8.25 12.60
C ASP A 101 14.19 8.59 11.91
N ALA A 102 14.28 8.89 10.62
CA ALA A 102 13.11 9.20 9.81
C ALA A 102 12.75 8.05 8.89
N SER A 103 11.48 7.68 8.90
CA SER A 103 10.90 6.70 7.98
C SER A 103 9.52 7.16 7.51
N TYR A 104 9.05 6.64 6.36
CA TYR A 104 7.73 7.04 5.87
C TYR A 104 6.62 6.42 6.70
N HIS A 105 5.88 7.25 7.42
CA HIS A 105 4.71 6.87 8.19
C HIS A 105 3.45 7.28 7.42
N ALA A 106 2.96 6.38 6.55
CA ALA A 106 1.66 6.59 5.94
C ALA A 106 0.56 6.69 7.01
N PRO A 107 -0.49 7.48 6.79
CA PRO A 107 -1.67 7.45 7.65
C PRO A 107 -2.13 6.00 7.82
N LYS A 108 -2.16 5.50 9.07
CA LYS A 108 -2.61 4.13 9.36
C LYS A 108 -4.10 4.06 9.09
N ILE A 109 -4.47 3.54 7.92
CA ILE A 109 -5.84 3.14 7.66
C ILE A 109 -6.14 1.94 8.54
N ALA A 110 -6.84 2.15 9.64
CA ALA A 110 -7.17 1.10 10.61
C ALA A 110 -8.03 -0.01 9.98
N PHE A 111 -8.78 0.35 8.93
CA PHE A 111 -9.62 -0.57 8.18
C PHE A 111 -9.90 -0.02 6.78
N SER A 112 -9.68 -0.81 5.74
CA SER A 112 -9.91 -0.40 4.35
C SER A 112 -11.32 -0.79 3.92
N ALA A 113 -12.15 0.21 3.57
CA ALA A 113 -13.47 0.04 2.97
C ALA A 113 -13.66 1.07 1.83
N PRO A 114 -12.94 0.91 0.70
CA PRO A 114 -12.84 1.94 -0.33
C PRO A 114 -14.19 2.32 -0.95
N TYR A 115 -15.08 1.36 -1.18
CA TYR A 115 -16.42 1.63 -1.73
C TYR A 115 -17.27 2.46 -0.76
N LEU A 116 -17.24 2.12 0.54
CA LEU A 116 -17.93 2.93 1.55
C LEU A 116 -17.32 4.34 1.64
N SER A 117 -16.00 4.44 1.64
CA SER A 117 -15.32 5.74 1.68
C SER A 117 -15.71 6.62 0.50
N GLU A 118 -15.88 6.03 -0.68
CA GLU A 118 -16.34 6.76 -1.87
C GLU A 118 -17.80 7.19 -1.75
N MET A 119 -18.70 6.33 -1.23
CA MET A 119 -20.09 6.71 -0.97
C MET A 119 -20.16 7.87 0.03
N VAL A 120 -19.39 7.83 1.11
CA VAL A 120 -19.29 8.91 2.09
C VAL A 120 -18.76 10.19 1.44
N ARG A 121 -17.71 10.09 0.62
CA ARG A 121 -17.15 11.24 -0.10
C ARG A 121 -18.21 11.90 -1.00
N GLN A 122 -18.93 11.12 -1.80
CA GLN A 122 -19.98 11.62 -2.66
C GLN A 122 -21.09 12.33 -1.87
N GLU A 123 -21.56 11.73 -0.79
CA GLU A 123 -22.58 12.31 0.07
C GLU A 123 -22.11 13.64 0.70
N MET A 124 -20.87 13.71 1.18
CA MET A 124 -20.30 14.91 1.74
C MET A 124 -20.15 16.04 0.71
N VAL A 125 -19.67 15.71 -0.50
CA VAL A 125 -19.57 16.68 -1.60
C VAL A 125 -20.94 17.16 -2.04
N ASN A 126 -21.94 16.28 -2.10
CA ASN A 126 -23.30 16.67 -2.44
C ASN A 126 -23.91 17.63 -1.42
N ARG A 127 -23.58 17.50 -0.12
CA ARG A 127 -24.10 18.36 0.96
C ARG A 127 -23.35 19.67 1.12
N TYR A 128 -22.03 19.65 0.99
CA TYR A 128 -21.14 20.76 1.40
C TYR A 128 -20.27 21.29 0.24
N GLY A 129 -20.34 20.69 -0.96
CA GLY A 129 -19.52 21.12 -2.10
C GLY A 129 -18.01 20.96 -1.82
N GLU A 130 -17.22 21.92 -2.29
CA GLU A 130 -15.75 21.96 -2.12
C GLU A 130 -15.33 22.03 -0.63
N GLN A 131 -16.15 22.61 0.23
CA GLN A 131 -15.91 22.70 1.67
C GLN A 131 -15.81 21.33 2.34
N ALA A 132 -16.38 20.28 1.74
CA ALA A 132 -16.22 18.90 2.21
C ALA A 132 -14.76 18.48 2.37
N TYR A 133 -13.84 19.08 1.62
CA TYR A 133 -12.41 18.77 1.66
C TYR A 133 -11.60 19.69 2.58
N GLU A 134 -12.15 20.84 2.97
CA GLU A 134 -11.40 21.91 3.66
C GLU A 134 -11.76 22.01 5.13
N ASP A 135 -13.02 21.78 5.51
CA ASP A 135 -13.55 22.05 6.85
C ASP A 135 -13.23 20.96 7.89
N GLY A 136 -12.53 19.90 7.52
CA GLY A 136 -12.08 18.87 8.46
C GLY A 136 -13.20 18.02 9.07
N TYR A 137 -14.26 17.75 8.36
CA TYR A 137 -15.40 16.93 8.81
C TYR A 137 -14.98 15.54 9.30
N ARG A 138 -15.61 15.09 10.38
CA ARG A 138 -15.54 13.72 10.88
C ARG A 138 -16.85 13.02 10.60
N VAL A 139 -16.83 12.01 9.75
CA VAL A 139 -18.04 11.25 9.35
C VAL A 139 -18.08 9.93 10.09
N TYR A 140 -19.12 9.70 10.85
CA TYR A 140 -19.38 8.44 11.56
C TYR A 140 -20.39 7.63 10.77
N THR A 141 -20.03 6.38 10.47
CA THR A 141 -20.89 5.45 9.76
C THR A 141 -21.41 4.35 10.70
N THR A 142 -22.47 3.67 10.28
CA THR A 142 -23.07 2.58 11.08
C THR A 142 -22.41 1.21 10.84
N ILE A 143 -21.45 1.10 9.92
CA ILE A 143 -20.78 -0.17 9.68
C ILE A 143 -19.88 -0.57 10.86
N THR A 144 -19.82 -1.85 11.13
CA THR A 144 -18.84 -2.40 12.06
C THR A 144 -17.71 -3.08 11.31
N ARG A 145 -16.48 -2.94 11.81
CA ARG A 145 -15.29 -3.58 11.21
C ARG A 145 -15.50 -5.08 11.00
N LYS A 146 -16.05 -5.78 11.99
CA LYS A 146 -16.28 -7.22 11.95
C LYS A 146 -17.18 -7.64 10.79
N ASN A 147 -18.32 -6.96 10.64
CA ASN A 147 -19.29 -7.30 9.59
C ASN A 147 -18.75 -6.96 8.20
N GLN A 148 -18.10 -5.81 8.05
CA GLN A 148 -17.50 -5.40 6.78
C GLN A 148 -16.37 -6.35 6.35
N GLN A 149 -15.53 -6.80 7.27
CA GLN A 149 -14.49 -7.80 6.99
C GLN A 149 -15.10 -9.11 6.53
N ALA A 150 -16.14 -9.59 7.22
CA ALA A 150 -16.85 -10.83 6.86
C ALA A 150 -17.48 -10.71 5.46
N ALA A 151 -18.12 -9.58 5.16
CA ALA A 151 -18.71 -9.31 3.85
C ALA A 151 -17.66 -9.28 2.74
N GLN A 152 -16.56 -8.56 2.93
CA GLN A 152 -15.46 -8.51 1.96
C GLN A 152 -14.85 -9.89 1.72
N GLN A 153 -14.67 -10.69 2.78
CA GLN A 153 -14.13 -12.03 2.64
C GLN A 153 -15.10 -12.95 1.90
N ALA A 154 -16.40 -12.86 2.20
CA ALA A 154 -17.44 -13.63 1.51
C ALA A 154 -17.50 -13.31 0.01
N VAL A 155 -17.46 -12.02 -0.35
CA VAL A 155 -17.40 -11.58 -1.76
C VAL A 155 -16.17 -12.12 -2.45
N ARG A 156 -14.98 -11.96 -1.86
CA ARG A 156 -13.72 -12.46 -2.44
C ARG A 156 -13.75 -13.97 -2.65
N ASN A 157 -14.16 -14.72 -1.66
CA ASN A 157 -14.24 -16.19 -1.75
C ASN A 157 -15.21 -16.60 -2.87
N ASN A 158 -16.40 -16.01 -2.88
CA ASN A 158 -17.41 -16.33 -3.90
C ASN A 158 -16.92 -16.02 -5.32
N VAL A 159 -16.30 -14.85 -5.53
CA VAL A 159 -15.76 -14.45 -6.85
C VAL A 159 -14.66 -15.43 -7.30
N LEU A 160 -13.74 -15.79 -6.42
CA LEU A 160 -12.68 -16.76 -6.72
C LEU A 160 -13.25 -18.15 -7.00
N ASP A 161 -14.21 -18.62 -6.21
CA ASP A 161 -14.83 -19.92 -6.40
C ASP A 161 -15.70 -19.98 -7.67
N TYR A 162 -16.39 -18.88 -7.99
CA TYR A 162 -17.12 -18.74 -9.24
C TYR A 162 -16.17 -18.86 -10.43
N ASP A 163 -15.09 -18.08 -10.41
CA ASP A 163 -14.10 -18.04 -11.49
C ASP A 163 -13.41 -19.41 -11.68
N MET A 164 -13.06 -20.11 -10.59
CA MET A 164 -12.54 -21.47 -10.64
C MET A 164 -13.51 -22.47 -11.27
N ARG A 165 -14.82 -22.36 -11.03
CA ARG A 165 -15.84 -23.23 -11.63
C ARG A 165 -16.00 -23.01 -13.13
N HIS A 166 -15.55 -21.87 -13.67
CA HIS A 166 -15.63 -21.55 -15.12
C HIS A 166 -14.36 -21.92 -15.88
N GLY A 167 -13.31 -22.33 -15.19
CA GLY A 167 -12.08 -22.85 -15.77
C GLY A 167 -10.93 -21.85 -15.82
N TYR A 168 -9.78 -22.37 -16.15
CA TYR A 168 -8.52 -21.64 -16.17
C TYR A 168 -8.28 -21.00 -17.55
N ARG A 169 -8.08 -19.68 -17.56
CA ARG A 169 -7.84 -18.90 -18.80
C ARG A 169 -6.38 -18.91 -19.26
N GLY A 170 -5.50 -19.57 -18.50
CA GLY A 170 -4.08 -19.65 -18.82
C GLY A 170 -3.20 -18.70 -17.97
N PRO A 171 -1.89 -18.71 -18.22
CA PRO A 171 -0.93 -17.88 -17.51
C PRO A 171 -1.15 -16.40 -17.83
N ALA A 172 -0.79 -15.53 -16.89
CA ALA A 172 -0.85 -14.08 -17.07
C ALA A 172 0.11 -13.60 -18.18
N SER A 173 1.28 -14.23 -18.27
CA SER A 173 2.25 -14.03 -19.35
C SER A 173 3.22 -15.21 -19.45
N VAL A 174 4.02 -15.24 -20.52
CA VAL A 174 5.10 -16.22 -20.72
C VAL A 174 6.40 -15.44 -20.84
N LEU A 175 7.32 -15.63 -19.89
CA LEU A 175 8.61 -14.94 -19.84
C LEU A 175 9.67 -15.64 -20.70
N TRP A 176 9.62 -16.97 -20.75
CA TRP A 176 10.39 -17.83 -21.66
C TRP A 176 9.61 -19.11 -21.93
N LYS A 177 9.87 -19.75 -23.06
CA LYS A 177 9.24 -21.03 -23.43
C LYS A 177 10.09 -22.22 -22.95
N VAL A 178 9.46 -23.36 -22.82
CA VAL A 178 10.16 -24.62 -22.54
C VAL A 178 11.22 -24.87 -23.63
N GLY A 179 12.46 -25.11 -23.21
CA GLY A 179 13.63 -25.27 -24.12
C GLY A 179 14.41 -23.96 -24.37
N GLU A 180 13.90 -22.83 -24.00
CA GLU A 180 14.64 -21.55 -24.01
C GLU A 180 15.44 -21.38 -22.72
N THR A 181 16.44 -20.49 -22.72
CA THR A 181 17.24 -20.15 -21.56
C THR A 181 16.36 -19.49 -20.50
N PRO A 182 16.24 -20.06 -19.29
CA PRO A 182 15.47 -19.45 -18.21
C PRO A 182 16.02 -18.08 -17.83
N TRP A 183 15.14 -17.19 -17.40
CA TRP A 183 15.58 -15.92 -16.83
C TRP A 183 16.28 -16.13 -15.49
N GLU A 184 17.27 -15.28 -15.21
CA GLU A 184 17.91 -15.24 -13.89
C GLU A 184 16.92 -14.87 -12.80
N THR A 185 17.10 -15.47 -11.61
CA THR A 185 16.23 -15.26 -10.43
C THR A 185 16.01 -13.78 -10.13
N LYS A 186 17.07 -12.97 -10.19
CA LYS A 186 16.98 -11.53 -9.94
C LYS A 186 16.03 -10.82 -10.94
N LYS A 187 16.17 -11.16 -12.22
CA LYS A 187 15.32 -10.59 -13.28
C LYS A 187 13.84 -10.98 -13.11
N ILE A 188 13.58 -12.22 -12.67
CA ILE A 188 12.22 -12.70 -12.35
C ILE A 188 11.64 -11.89 -11.20
N ILE A 189 12.37 -11.79 -10.09
CA ILE A 189 11.93 -11.04 -8.90
C ILE A 189 11.66 -9.57 -9.24
N ASP A 190 12.54 -8.92 -10.00
CA ASP A 190 12.37 -7.52 -10.41
C ASP A 190 11.14 -7.33 -11.32
N SER A 191 10.81 -8.35 -12.14
CA SER A 191 9.59 -8.35 -12.94
C SER A 191 8.33 -8.48 -12.07
N LEU A 192 8.34 -9.40 -11.10
CA LEU A 192 7.21 -9.63 -10.18
C LEU A 192 6.96 -8.44 -9.24
N LYS A 193 8.01 -7.76 -8.76
CA LYS A 193 7.89 -6.57 -7.90
C LYS A 193 7.18 -5.39 -8.57
N ARG A 194 7.17 -5.34 -9.89
CA ARG A 194 6.45 -4.30 -10.65
C ARG A 194 4.94 -4.54 -10.73
N GLN A 195 4.50 -5.71 -10.28
CA GLN A 195 3.10 -6.08 -10.31
C GLN A 195 2.45 -5.90 -8.93
N SER A 196 1.28 -5.29 -8.92
CA SER A 196 0.47 -5.20 -7.71
C SER A 196 -0.21 -6.54 -7.44
N GLY A 197 -0.22 -6.96 -6.17
CA GLY A 197 -1.05 -8.10 -5.76
C GLY A 197 -2.54 -7.74 -5.79
N TYR A 198 -3.39 -8.74 -6.01
CA TYR A 198 -4.85 -8.60 -6.00
C TYR A 198 -5.44 -9.34 -4.80
N GLY A 199 -5.59 -8.65 -3.67
CA GLY A 199 -6.12 -9.27 -2.46
C GLY A 199 -5.26 -10.47 -2.00
N PRO A 200 -5.79 -11.70 -2.00
CA PRO A 200 -5.04 -12.90 -1.58
C PRO A 200 -4.20 -13.51 -2.70
N LEU A 201 -4.15 -12.89 -3.90
CA LEU A 201 -3.41 -13.39 -5.06
C LEU A 201 -2.01 -12.81 -5.10
N PHE A 202 -1.02 -13.68 -5.27
CA PHE A 202 0.39 -13.32 -5.40
C PHE A 202 0.87 -13.66 -6.81
N PRO A 203 1.56 -12.76 -7.51
CA PRO A 203 2.18 -13.08 -8.77
C PRO A 203 3.38 -13.99 -8.54
N ALA A 204 3.51 -15.03 -9.35
CA ALA A 204 4.60 -15.99 -9.28
C ALA A 204 5.05 -16.41 -10.69
N VAL A 205 6.29 -16.87 -10.83
CA VAL A 205 6.81 -17.42 -12.08
C VAL A 205 7.19 -18.88 -11.87
N VAL A 206 6.66 -19.76 -12.69
CA VAL A 206 6.98 -21.19 -12.65
C VAL A 206 8.42 -21.37 -13.13
N THR A 207 9.27 -21.90 -12.26
CA THR A 207 10.69 -22.17 -12.54
C THR A 207 10.91 -23.60 -13.03
N SER A 208 10.07 -24.53 -12.55
CA SER A 208 10.06 -25.93 -13.01
C SER A 208 8.68 -26.54 -12.90
N ALA A 209 8.35 -27.49 -13.77
CA ALA A 209 7.10 -28.25 -13.69
C ALA A 209 7.32 -29.67 -14.20
N ASN A 210 6.76 -30.64 -13.47
CA ASN A 210 6.72 -32.04 -13.86
C ASN A 210 5.31 -32.61 -13.70
N ALA A 211 5.15 -33.93 -13.77
CA ALA A 211 3.81 -34.54 -13.67
C ALA A 211 3.17 -34.39 -12.25
N GLN A 212 3.97 -34.30 -11.20
CA GLN A 212 3.54 -34.31 -9.80
C GLN A 212 3.44 -32.91 -9.19
N GLU A 213 4.38 -32.02 -9.55
CA GLU A 213 4.47 -30.69 -8.96
C GLU A 213 5.02 -29.65 -9.92
N ALA A 214 4.75 -28.39 -9.63
CA ALA A 214 5.42 -27.22 -10.18
C ALA A 214 5.98 -26.36 -9.07
N VAL A 215 7.19 -25.84 -9.25
CA VAL A 215 7.82 -24.88 -8.35
C VAL A 215 7.66 -23.49 -8.96
N ALA A 216 7.16 -22.55 -8.18
CA ALA A 216 6.98 -21.16 -8.59
C ALA A 216 7.70 -20.21 -7.63
N LEU A 217 8.37 -19.20 -8.18
CA LEU A 217 9.10 -18.16 -7.47
C LEU A 217 8.21 -16.95 -7.24
N LEU A 218 8.12 -16.47 -5.99
CA LEU A 218 7.39 -15.27 -5.58
C LEU A 218 8.27 -14.01 -5.67
N ALA A 219 7.64 -12.84 -5.61
CA ALA A 219 8.30 -11.53 -5.62
C ALA A 219 9.24 -11.28 -4.43
N ASN A 220 9.02 -11.95 -3.29
CA ASN A 220 9.89 -11.88 -2.10
C ASN A 220 11.11 -12.82 -2.17
N GLY A 221 11.22 -13.63 -3.21
CA GLY A 221 12.29 -14.61 -3.41
C GLY A 221 11.99 -16.00 -2.87
N ASP A 222 10.85 -16.22 -2.21
CA ASP A 222 10.44 -17.54 -1.76
C ASP A 222 9.98 -18.40 -2.94
N SER A 223 10.26 -19.70 -2.86
CA SER A 223 9.73 -20.69 -3.78
C SER A 223 8.56 -21.43 -3.15
N VAL A 224 7.51 -21.64 -3.93
CA VAL A 224 6.30 -22.35 -3.52
C VAL A 224 6.03 -23.53 -4.43
N SER A 225 5.49 -24.62 -3.87
CA SER A 225 5.14 -25.83 -4.61
C SER A 225 3.64 -25.87 -4.89
N LEU A 226 3.28 -26.18 -6.12
CA LEU A 226 1.92 -26.44 -6.59
C LEU A 226 1.80 -27.92 -6.91
N THR A 227 0.99 -28.63 -6.16
CA THR A 227 0.66 -30.05 -6.39
C THR A 227 -0.65 -30.19 -7.17
N MET A 228 -1.01 -31.43 -7.50
CA MET A 228 -2.28 -31.70 -8.19
C MET A 228 -3.51 -31.16 -7.46
N ASP A 229 -3.52 -31.14 -6.13
CA ASP A 229 -4.64 -30.58 -5.35
C ASP A 229 -4.83 -29.10 -5.60
N GLY A 230 -3.73 -28.37 -5.75
CA GLY A 230 -3.74 -26.94 -6.04
C GLY A 230 -4.04 -26.58 -7.49
N VAL A 231 -3.95 -27.51 -8.44
CA VAL A 231 -4.14 -27.23 -9.89
C VAL A 231 -5.27 -28.03 -10.53
N ARG A 232 -5.84 -29.05 -9.87
CA ARG A 232 -6.86 -29.96 -10.44
C ARG A 232 -8.11 -29.21 -10.93
N TRP A 233 -8.47 -28.11 -10.32
CA TRP A 233 -9.59 -27.28 -10.72
C TRP A 233 -9.38 -26.63 -12.09
N ALA A 234 -8.13 -26.45 -12.52
CA ALA A 234 -7.74 -25.63 -13.65
C ALA A 234 -7.99 -26.31 -15.00
N ARG A 235 -9.23 -26.72 -15.22
CA ARG A 235 -9.72 -27.14 -16.53
C ARG A 235 -9.65 -25.94 -17.45
N ARG A 236 -9.21 -26.16 -18.71
CA ARG A 236 -9.11 -25.07 -19.67
C ARG A 236 -10.46 -24.38 -19.88
N PHE A 237 -10.52 -23.09 -19.72
CA PHE A 237 -11.68 -22.28 -20.11
C PHE A 237 -11.87 -22.35 -21.65
N ILE A 238 -13.10 -22.60 -22.08
CA ILE A 238 -13.50 -22.61 -23.50
C ILE A 238 -14.56 -21.53 -23.74
N SER A 239 -15.60 -21.51 -22.92
CA SER A 239 -16.66 -20.50 -22.91
C SER A 239 -17.33 -20.46 -21.53
N ASP A 240 -18.25 -19.55 -21.32
CA ASP A 240 -18.99 -19.42 -20.05
C ASP A 240 -19.75 -20.68 -19.64
N THR A 241 -20.05 -21.54 -20.60
CA THR A 241 -20.79 -22.79 -20.38
C THR A 241 -19.98 -24.05 -20.64
N GLN A 242 -18.71 -23.92 -21.07
CA GLN A 242 -17.92 -25.07 -21.49
C GLN A 242 -16.48 -24.97 -21.00
N GLN A 243 -15.98 -26.11 -20.46
CA GLN A 243 -14.60 -26.28 -20.02
C GLN A 243 -13.96 -27.50 -20.70
N GLY A 244 -12.64 -27.50 -20.75
CA GLY A 244 -11.83 -28.61 -21.20
C GLY A 244 -11.85 -29.81 -20.22
N ALA A 245 -11.09 -30.84 -20.57
CA ALA A 245 -10.93 -32.03 -19.73
C ALA A 245 -10.24 -31.68 -18.40
N THR A 246 -10.51 -32.47 -17.37
CA THR A 246 -9.81 -32.36 -16.08
C THR A 246 -8.32 -32.71 -16.26
N PRO A 247 -7.38 -31.86 -15.81
CA PRO A 247 -5.96 -32.14 -15.92
C PRO A 247 -5.58 -33.38 -15.12
N ARG A 248 -4.65 -34.17 -15.65
CA ARG A 248 -4.15 -35.40 -15.02
C ARG A 248 -2.76 -35.21 -14.39
N LYS A 249 -2.03 -34.22 -14.84
CA LYS A 249 -0.65 -33.90 -14.42
C LYS A 249 -0.55 -32.41 -14.19
N VAL A 250 0.35 -31.99 -13.31
CA VAL A 250 0.57 -30.56 -13.01
C VAL A 250 1.06 -29.82 -14.26
N ASN A 251 1.94 -30.42 -15.02
CA ASN A 251 2.48 -29.83 -16.25
C ASN A 251 1.50 -29.82 -17.44
N ASP A 252 0.29 -30.41 -17.31
CA ASP A 252 -0.82 -30.17 -18.25
C ASP A 252 -1.40 -28.75 -18.08
N VAL A 253 -1.19 -28.12 -16.90
CA VAL A 253 -1.79 -26.84 -16.51
C VAL A 253 -0.79 -25.70 -16.57
N VAL A 254 0.41 -25.90 -15.98
CA VAL A 254 1.45 -24.87 -15.87
C VAL A 254 2.79 -25.41 -16.35
N GLN A 255 3.61 -24.52 -16.94
CA GLN A 255 4.92 -24.85 -17.49
C GLN A 255 5.97 -23.84 -17.03
N ALA A 256 7.25 -24.25 -17.04
CA ALA A 256 8.35 -23.35 -16.73
C ALA A 256 8.33 -22.11 -17.64
N GLY A 257 8.64 -20.96 -17.08
CA GLY A 257 8.62 -19.67 -17.76
C GLY A 257 7.28 -18.94 -17.75
N GLN A 258 6.23 -19.59 -17.28
CA GLN A 258 4.91 -18.96 -17.18
C GLN A 258 4.80 -18.14 -15.91
N GLN A 259 4.27 -16.92 -16.04
CA GLN A 259 3.82 -16.12 -14.92
C GLN A 259 2.36 -16.48 -14.62
N ILE A 260 2.10 -16.81 -13.39
CA ILE A 260 0.82 -17.27 -12.87
C ILE A 260 0.43 -16.47 -11.64
N TRP A 261 -0.81 -16.62 -11.20
CA TRP A 261 -1.27 -16.18 -9.90
C TRP A 261 -1.41 -17.36 -8.96
N VAL A 262 -0.95 -17.20 -7.74
CA VAL A 262 -1.09 -18.22 -6.69
C VAL A 262 -1.73 -17.61 -5.44
N ARG A 263 -2.41 -18.46 -4.67
CA ARG A 263 -2.98 -18.09 -3.37
C ARG A 263 -2.70 -19.17 -2.33
N LYS A 264 -2.64 -18.78 -1.07
CA LYS A 264 -2.53 -19.72 0.04
C LYS A 264 -3.92 -20.22 0.44
N VAL A 265 -4.08 -21.55 0.56
CA VAL A 265 -5.30 -22.21 1.01
C VAL A 265 -4.90 -23.21 2.12
N GLY A 266 -5.22 -22.87 3.37
CA GLY A 266 -4.64 -23.56 4.52
C GLY A 266 -3.11 -23.43 4.49
N ASP A 267 -2.42 -24.55 4.56
CA ASP A 267 -0.95 -24.61 4.48
C ASP A 267 -0.41 -24.84 3.07
N SER A 268 -1.29 -24.98 2.08
CA SER A 268 -0.93 -25.29 0.70
C SER A 268 -1.04 -24.07 -0.21
N TRP A 269 -0.26 -24.09 -1.30
CA TRP A 269 -0.37 -23.09 -2.37
C TRP A 269 -1.20 -23.63 -3.52
N TRP A 270 -2.12 -22.83 -3.99
CA TRP A 270 -3.03 -23.15 -5.10
C TRP A 270 -2.81 -22.20 -6.27
N LEU A 271 -2.87 -22.74 -7.47
CA LEU A 271 -3.02 -21.93 -8.67
C LEU A 271 -4.31 -21.10 -8.57
N SER A 272 -4.25 -19.90 -9.04
CA SER A 272 -5.40 -18.99 -9.12
C SER A 272 -5.31 -18.13 -10.38
N GLN A 273 -6.28 -17.29 -10.58
CA GLN A 273 -6.29 -16.26 -11.63
C GLN A 273 -7.06 -15.04 -11.13
N VAL A 274 -6.81 -13.89 -11.74
CA VAL A 274 -7.59 -12.68 -11.45
C VAL A 274 -8.98 -12.89 -12.04
N PRO A 275 -10.05 -12.82 -11.23
CA PRO A 275 -11.41 -13.02 -11.75
C PRO A 275 -11.82 -11.94 -12.75
N ASP A 276 -12.55 -12.35 -13.79
CA ASP A 276 -13.12 -11.43 -14.79
C ASP A 276 -14.51 -10.93 -14.40
N VAL A 277 -15.04 -11.39 -13.26
CA VAL A 277 -16.38 -11.03 -12.78
C VAL A 277 -16.33 -10.07 -11.63
N ASN A 278 -17.34 -9.23 -11.52
CA ASN A 278 -17.58 -8.35 -10.38
C ASN A 278 -18.71 -8.92 -9.53
N SER A 279 -18.61 -8.67 -8.22
CA SER A 279 -19.65 -9.09 -7.26
C SER A 279 -19.81 -8.05 -6.17
N ALA A 280 -20.99 -8.04 -5.57
CA ALA A 280 -21.32 -7.21 -4.41
C ALA A 280 -22.11 -8.04 -3.39
N LEU A 281 -22.00 -7.64 -2.11
CA LEU A 281 -22.83 -8.19 -1.04
C LEU A 281 -23.73 -7.07 -0.51
N VAL A 282 -25.00 -7.36 -0.44
CA VAL A 282 -26.01 -6.51 0.20
C VAL A 282 -26.64 -7.29 1.34
N SER A 283 -26.64 -6.70 2.52
CA SER A 283 -27.31 -7.27 3.71
C SER A 283 -28.23 -6.18 4.28
N ILE A 284 -29.52 -6.45 4.28
CA ILE A 284 -30.57 -5.52 4.70
C ILE A 284 -31.34 -6.14 5.84
N ASN A 285 -31.62 -5.34 6.87
CA ASN A 285 -32.56 -5.73 7.90
C ASN A 285 -33.99 -5.66 7.31
N PRO A 286 -34.76 -6.78 7.30
CA PRO A 286 -36.07 -6.81 6.69
C PRO A 286 -37.13 -5.94 7.40
N GLN A 287 -36.86 -5.47 8.61
CA GLN A 287 -37.78 -4.65 9.41
C GLN A 287 -37.61 -3.16 9.18
N ASN A 288 -36.40 -2.69 8.84
CA ASN A 288 -36.12 -1.25 8.74
C ASN A 288 -35.24 -0.85 7.55
N GLY A 289 -34.89 -1.77 6.68
CA GLY A 289 -34.07 -1.51 5.49
C GLY A 289 -32.57 -1.45 5.76
#